data_8ae4b5a1c89ca1910a4e8bf24c5cf3a7
#
_entry.id   8ae4b5a1c89ca1910a4e8bf24c5cf3a7
#
_cell.length_a   1.000
_cell.length_b   1.000
_cell.length_c   1.000
_cell.angle_alpha   90.00
_cell.angle_beta   90.00
_cell.angle_gamma   90.00
#
_symmetry.space_group_name_H-M   'P 1'
#
loop_
_entity.id
_entity.type
_entity.pdbx_description
1 polymer ?
#
loop_
_entity_poly.entity_id
_entity_poly.type
_entity_poly.pdbx_seq_one_letter_code
_entity_poly.pdbx_strand_id
1 'polypeptide(L)'
;MWFVFALLSSVFAALASILAKVGIDGVNSNLATAIRTAVVLVMSWGMVFLTHTQSGIGAIGKKSWLFLILSGLATGASWLCYYKALQMGNASKVVPIDKLSVVITLILAFVFLHEEFTMKSIIGCVLIGLGTLMMVL
;
A
#
# COMPACT_ATOMS: atom_id res chain seq x y z
N MET A 1 -9.46 18.51 0.84
CA MET A 1 -9.79 17.38 1.76
C MET A 1 -9.00 16.12 1.46
N TRP A 2 -8.97 15.62 0.21
CA TRP A 2 -8.21 14.42 -0.17
C TRP A 2 -6.71 14.50 0.22
N PHE A 3 -6.11 15.68 0.11
CA PHE A 3 -4.70 15.92 0.42
C PHE A 3 -4.36 15.63 1.89
N VAL A 4 -5.24 16.04 2.82
CA VAL A 4 -5.05 15.80 4.26
C VAL A 4 -5.07 14.31 4.57
N PHE A 5 -6.02 13.56 4.00
CA PHE A 5 -6.08 12.11 4.17
C PHE A 5 -4.86 11.41 3.56
N ALA A 6 -4.37 11.89 2.42
CA ALA A 6 -3.16 11.35 1.80
C ALA A 6 -1.91 11.58 2.68
N LEU A 7 -1.78 12.77 3.27
CA LEU A 7 -0.70 13.06 4.22
C LEU A 7 -0.77 12.19 5.48
N LEU A 8 -1.94 12.07 6.08
CA LEU A 8 -2.15 11.19 7.24
C LEU A 8 -1.80 9.74 6.90
N SER A 9 -2.23 9.27 5.74
CA SER A 9 -1.88 7.94 5.26
C SER A 9 -0.37 7.75 5.15
N SER A 10 0.36 8.73 4.64
CA SER A 10 1.83 8.63 4.52
C SER A 10 2.53 8.60 5.88
N VAL A 11 2.04 9.36 6.85
CA VAL A 11 2.58 9.33 8.23
C VAL A 11 2.37 7.96 8.86
N PHE A 12 1.15 7.42 8.77
CA PHE A 12 0.85 6.09 9.30
C PHE A 12 1.62 4.99 8.54
N ALA A 13 1.81 5.14 7.23
CA ALA A 13 2.61 4.19 6.46
C ALA A 13 4.09 4.19 6.91
N ALA A 14 4.65 5.37 7.21
CA ALA A 14 6.00 5.48 7.75
C ALA A 14 6.13 4.81 9.12
N LEU A 15 5.20 5.10 10.03
CA LEU A 15 5.15 4.45 11.35
C LEU A 15 4.99 2.93 11.20
N ALA A 16 4.10 2.48 10.33
CA ALA A 16 3.89 1.06 10.07
C ALA A 16 5.16 0.36 9.59
N SER A 17 5.94 1.01 8.70
CA SER A 17 7.19 0.45 8.20
C SER A 17 8.25 0.28 9.29
N ILE A 18 8.39 1.26 10.16
CA ILE A 18 9.34 1.20 11.28
C ILE A 18 8.90 0.17 12.31
N LEU A 19 7.64 0.19 12.71
CA LEU A 19 7.09 -0.79 13.66
C LEU A 19 7.19 -2.21 13.11
N ALA A 20 6.93 -2.40 11.83
CA ALA A 20 7.07 -3.69 11.17
C ALA A 20 8.53 -4.16 11.16
N LYS A 21 9.49 -3.27 10.90
CA LYS A 21 10.92 -3.62 10.92
C LYS A 21 11.36 -4.11 12.30
N VAL A 22 10.88 -3.47 13.35
CA VAL A 22 11.16 -3.90 14.74
C VAL A 22 10.46 -5.23 15.05
N GLY A 23 9.20 -5.37 14.66
CA GLY A 23 8.38 -6.55 14.99
C GLY A 23 8.72 -7.80 14.20
N ILE A 24 9.34 -7.67 13.03
CA ILE A 24 9.67 -8.81 12.15
C ILE A 24 10.95 -9.55 12.57
N ASP A 25 11.69 -8.99 13.51
CA ASP A 25 12.95 -9.58 13.99
C ASP A 25 12.64 -10.92 14.69
N GLY A 26 13.27 -11.98 14.20
CA GLY A 26 13.09 -13.34 14.72
C GLY A 26 11.73 -13.99 14.40
N VAL A 27 10.88 -13.33 13.61
CA VAL A 27 9.55 -13.85 13.21
C VAL A 27 9.54 -14.18 11.73
N ASN A 28 8.89 -15.29 11.36
CA ASN A 28 8.72 -15.62 9.94
C ASN A 28 7.93 -14.51 9.24
N SER A 29 8.40 -14.06 8.07
CA SER A 29 7.78 -12.93 7.35
C SER A 29 6.33 -13.20 6.97
N ASN A 30 5.98 -14.42 6.59
CA ASN A 30 4.60 -14.79 6.26
C ASN A 30 3.69 -14.74 7.50
N LEU A 31 4.20 -15.20 8.64
CA LEU A 31 3.48 -15.13 9.91
C LEU A 31 3.28 -13.69 10.36
N ALA A 32 4.30 -12.86 10.25
CA ALA A 32 4.20 -11.42 10.57
C ALA A 32 3.16 -10.72 9.70
N THR A 33 3.13 -11.03 8.42
CA THR A 33 2.10 -10.52 7.50
C THR A 33 0.70 -10.96 7.91
N ALA A 34 0.52 -12.22 8.27
CA ALA A 34 -0.77 -12.75 8.69
C ALA A 34 -1.27 -12.08 9.97
N ILE A 35 -0.43 -11.94 10.98
CA ILE A 35 -0.78 -11.28 12.25
C ILE A 35 -1.19 -9.82 12.01
N ARG A 36 -0.40 -9.09 11.24
CA ARG A 36 -0.70 -7.69 10.92
C ARG A 36 -2.01 -7.56 10.14
N THR A 37 -2.23 -8.45 9.16
CA THR A 37 -3.46 -8.46 8.36
C THR A 37 -4.69 -8.73 9.23
N ALA A 38 -4.59 -9.62 10.20
CA ALA A 38 -5.66 -9.87 11.17
C ALA A 38 -6.02 -8.61 11.96
N VAL A 39 -5.03 -7.85 12.43
CA VAL A 39 -5.25 -6.58 13.13
C VAL A 39 -5.94 -5.56 12.21
N VAL A 40 -5.49 -5.43 10.97
CA VAL A 40 -6.11 -4.54 9.98
C VAL A 40 -7.55 -4.95 9.67
N LEU A 41 -7.80 -6.25 9.55
CA LEU A 41 -9.14 -6.80 9.33
C LEU A 41 -10.09 -6.40 10.46
N VAL A 42 -9.69 -6.63 11.71
CA VAL A 42 -10.49 -6.27 12.88
C VAL A 42 -10.75 -4.78 12.94
N MET A 43 -9.73 -3.95 12.71
CA MET A 43 -9.85 -2.50 12.73
C MET A 43 -10.80 -1.99 11.63
N SER A 44 -10.69 -2.54 10.43
CA SER A 44 -11.53 -2.14 9.29
C SER A 44 -13.00 -2.50 9.51
N TRP A 45 -13.27 -3.72 9.98
CA TRP A 45 -14.63 -4.14 10.32
C TRP A 45 -15.18 -3.39 11.53
N GLY A 46 -14.34 -3.09 12.52
CA GLY A 46 -14.72 -2.23 13.63
C GLY A 46 -15.19 -0.86 13.16
N MET A 47 -14.51 -0.26 12.20
CA MET A 47 -14.91 1.01 11.60
C MET A 47 -16.25 0.90 10.85
N VAL A 48 -16.46 -0.18 10.12
CA VAL A 48 -17.74 -0.46 9.43
C VAL A 48 -18.91 -0.50 10.42
N PHE A 49 -18.74 -1.19 11.55
CA PHE A 49 -19.76 -1.26 12.58
C PHE A 49 -19.98 0.07 13.30
N LEU A 50 -18.92 0.84 13.59
CA LEU A 50 -19.03 2.16 14.20
C LEU A 50 -19.75 3.17 13.31
N THR A 51 -19.58 3.09 12.01
CA THR A 51 -20.22 3.97 11.03
C THR A 51 -21.58 3.45 10.55
N HIS A 52 -22.01 2.28 11.04
CA HIS A 52 -23.27 1.63 10.65
C HIS A 52 -23.41 1.43 9.13
N THR A 53 -22.31 1.11 8.45
CA THR A 53 -22.26 0.92 6.99
C THR A 53 -22.36 -0.54 6.56
N GLN A 54 -22.48 -1.49 7.50
CA GLN A 54 -22.58 -2.92 7.21
C GLN A 54 -23.78 -3.29 6.32
N SER A 55 -24.87 -2.52 6.38
CA SER A 55 -26.05 -2.73 5.54
C SER A 55 -25.78 -2.48 4.06
N GLY A 56 -24.72 -1.75 3.72
CA GLY A 56 -24.33 -1.49 2.34
C GLY A 56 -23.75 -2.70 1.60
N ILE A 57 -23.45 -3.79 2.29
CA ILE A 57 -22.89 -5.02 1.68
C ILE A 57 -23.82 -5.57 0.58
N GLY A 58 -25.11 -5.59 0.84
CA GLY A 58 -26.12 -6.06 -0.13
C GLY A 58 -26.30 -5.18 -1.37
N ALA A 59 -25.86 -3.92 -1.29
CA ALA A 59 -25.94 -2.97 -2.40
C ALA A 59 -24.70 -3.00 -3.32
N ILE A 60 -23.67 -3.77 -2.99
CA ILE A 60 -22.44 -3.85 -3.79
C ILE A 60 -22.70 -4.69 -5.04
N GLY A 61 -22.43 -4.12 -6.21
CA GLY A 61 -22.57 -4.81 -7.49
C GLY A 61 -21.49 -5.89 -7.68
N LYS A 62 -21.78 -6.88 -8.54
CA LYS A 62 -20.86 -7.98 -8.85
C LYS A 62 -19.50 -7.49 -9.36
N LYS A 63 -19.49 -6.45 -10.18
CA LYS A 63 -18.27 -5.83 -10.71
C LYS A 63 -17.40 -5.27 -9.57
N SER A 64 -18.00 -4.56 -8.63
CA SER A 64 -17.28 -4.01 -7.47
C SER A 64 -16.72 -5.12 -6.58
N TRP A 65 -17.48 -6.18 -6.34
CA TRP A 65 -17.01 -7.35 -5.60
C TRP A 65 -15.79 -7.99 -6.25
N LEU A 66 -15.84 -8.20 -7.57
CA LEU A 66 -14.73 -8.76 -8.32
C LEU A 66 -13.45 -7.93 -8.17
N PHE A 67 -13.54 -6.61 -8.41
CA PHE A 67 -12.38 -5.73 -8.35
C PHE A 67 -11.85 -5.55 -6.92
N LEU A 68 -12.71 -5.52 -5.91
CA LEU A 68 -12.29 -5.46 -4.50
C LEU A 68 -11.56 -6.75 -4.08
N ILE A 69 -12.03 -7.91 -4.51
CA ILE A 69 -11.36 -9.18 -4.24
C ILE A 69 -10.00 -9.23 -4.93
N LEU A 70 -9.93 -8.85 -6.20
CA LEU A 70 -8.66 -8.79 -6.93
C LEU A 70 -7.67 -7.80 -6.30
N SER A 71 -8.15 -6.65 -5.88
CA SER A 71 -7.36 -5.65 -5.16
C SER A 71 -6.82 -6.21 -3.84
N GLY A 72 -7.65 -6.91 -3.09
CA GLY A 72 -7.25 -7.59 -1.85
C GLY A 72 -6.16 -8.64 -2.07
N LEU A 73 -6.28 -9.44 -3.12
CA LEU A 73 -5.26 -10.42 -3.51
C LEU A 73 -3.95 -9.75 -3.88
N ALA A 74 -4.00 -8.68 -4.67
CA ALA A 74 -2.82 -7.90 -5.03
C ALA A 74 -2.15 -7.26 -3.81
N THR A 75 -2.93 -6.72 -2.89
CA THR A 75 -2.44 -6.16 -1.62
C THR A 75 -1.76 -7.24 -0.78
N GLY A 76 -2.38 -8.40 -0.65
CA GLY A 76 -1.81 -9.53 0.09
C GLY A 76 -0.47 -9.99 -0.50
N ALA A 77 -0.40 -10.15 -1.81
CA ALA A 77 0.84 -10.49 -2.51
C ALA A 77 1.92 -9.42 -2.30
N SER A 78 1.55 -8.15 -2.40
CA SER A 78 2.46 -7.02 -2.16
C SER A 78 3.02 -7.06 -0.75
N TRP A 79 2.19 -7.25 0.26
CA TRP A 79 2.62 -7.29 1.66
C TRP A 79 3.52 -8.49 1.96
N LEU A 80 3.23 -9.65 1.40
CA LEU A 80 4.10 -10.83 1.55
C LEU A 80 5.49 -10.55 0.99
N CYS A 81 5.58 -9.95 -0.19
CA CYS A 81 6.85 -9.56 -0.79
C CYS A 81 7.55 -8.45 0.02
N TYR A 82 6.80 -7.44 0.45
CA TYR A 82 7.34 -6.30 1.21
C TYR A 82 7.93 -6.75 2.55
N TYR A 83 7.21 -7.57 3.31
CA TYR A 83 7.71 -8.07 4.59
C TYR A 83 8.92 -8.97 4.44
N LYS A 84 8.96 -9.77 3.38
CA LYS A 84 10.15 -10.58 3.07
C LYS A 84 11.34 -9.68 2.76
N ALA A 85 11.14 -8.67 1.93
CA ALA A 85 12.19 -7.69 1.62
C ALA A 85 12.66 -6.94 2.87
N LEU A 86 11.72 -6.51 3.72
CA LEU A 86 12.02 -5.79 4.96
C LEU A 86 12.80 -6.64 5.96
N GLN A 87 12.55 -7.95 5.98
CA GLN A 87 13.31 -8.89 6.81
C GLN A 87 14.76 -9.05 6.33
N MET A 88 14.96 -9.08 5.01
CA MET A 88 16.28 -9.29 4.39
C MET A 88 17.10 -8.02 4.24
N GLY A 89 16.45 -6.86 4.12
CA GLY A 89 17.10 -5.59 3.83
C GLY A 89 16.83 -4.51 4.87
N ASN A 90 17.57 -3.41 4.73
CA ASN A 90 17.37 -2.23 5.59
C ASN A 90 16.10 -1.48 5.17
N ALA A 91 15.33 -1.01 6.14
CA ALA A 91 14.12 -0.22 5.89
C ALA A 91 14.39 1.02 5.02
N SER A 92 15.54 1.66 5.20
CA SER A 92 15.96 2.82 4.42
C SER A 92 16.12 2.56 2.91
N LYS A 93 16.34 1.30 2.52
CA LYS A 93 16.44 0.87 1.12
C LYS A 93 15.14 0.24 0.60
N VAL A 94 14.50 -0.57 1.42
CA VAL A 94 13.26 -1.29 1.03
C VAL A 94 12.09 -0.33 0.83
N VAL A 95 11.91 0.63 1.74
CA VAL A 95 10.80 1.58 1.65
C VAL A 95 10.84 2.44 0.38
N PRO A 96 11.99 3.02 -0.02
CA PRO A 96 12.05 3.76 -1.30
C PRO A 96 11.74 2.91 -2.53
N ILE A 97 12.20 1.65 -2.56
CA ILE A 97 11.89 0.73 -3.68
C ILE A 97 10.38 0.48 -3.75
N ASP A 98 9.73 0.27 -2.61
CA ASP A 98 8.28 0.11 -2.57
C ASP A 98 7.55 1.34 -3.16
N LYS A 99 8.10 2.53 -3.01
CA LYS A 99 7.55 3.76 -3.59
C LYS A 99 7.68 3.87 -5.11
N LEU A 100 8.43 2.99 -5.77
CA LEU A 100 8.36 2.86 -7.22
C LEU A 100 6.95 2.45 -7.70
N SER A 101 6.13 1.91 -6.81
CA SER A 101 4.71 1.67 -7.07
C SER A 101 3.96 2.94 -7.53
N VAL A 102 4.40 4.12 -7.09
CA VAL A 102 3.83 5.40 -7.55
C VAL A 102 3.99 5.56 -9.05
N VAL A 103 5.19 5.29 -9.58
CA VAL A 103 5.48 5.37 -11.02
C VAL A 103 4.63 4.35 -11.79
N ILE A 104 4.58 3.12 -11.30
CA ILE A 104 3.79 2.06 -11.92
C ILE A 104 2.30 2.42 -11.89
N THR A 105 1.81 2.94 -10.77
CA THR A 105 0.41 3.36 -10.63
C THR A 105 0.04 4.45 -11.64
N LEU A 106 0.91 5.43 -11.85
CA LEU A 106 0.66 6.49 -12.83
C LEU A 106 0.59 5.94 -14.26
N ILE A 107 1.48 5.01 -14.61
CA ILE A 107 1.43 4.33 -15.91
C ILE A 107 0.12 3.57 -16.08
N LEU A 108 -0.27 2.80 -15.05
CA LEU A 108 -1.52 2.03 -15.08
C LEU A 108 -2.76 2.93 -15.09
N ALA A 109 -2.74 4.05 -14.37
CA ALA A 109 -3.82 5.03 -14.39
C ALA A 109 -4.02 5.63 -15.79
N PHE A 110 -2.93 5.93 -16.48
CA PHE A 110 -3.00 6.38 -17.87
C PHE A 110 -3.59 5.32 -18.80
N VAL A 111 -3.11 4.08 -18.70
CA VAL A 111 -3.52 2.99 -19.61
C VAL A 111 -4.96 2.53 -19.35
N PHE A 112 -5.34 2.33 -18.09
CA PHE A 112 -6.63 1.72 -17.74
C PHE A 112 -7.71 2.73 -17.36
N LEU A 113 -7.35 3.82 -16.71
CA LEU A 113 -8.30 4.84 -16.26
C LEU A 113 -8.37 6.04 -17.20
N HIS A 114 -7.52 6.07 -18.22
CA HIS A 114 -7.41 7.16 -19.19
C HIS A 114 -7.17 8.54 -18.52
N GLU A 115 -6.45 8.55 -17.40
CA GLU A 115 -6.04 9.79 -16.76
C GLU A 115 -4.94 10.48 -17.58
N GLU A 116 -5.00 11.81 -17.64
CA GLU A 116 -4.03 12.56 -18.44
C GLU A 116 -2.69 12.71 -17.72
N PHE A 117 -1.60 12.48 -18.45
CA PHE A 117 -0.26 12.83 -17.99
C PHE A 117 0.01 14.30 -18.18
N THR A 118 0.35 14.99 -17.10
CA THR A 118 0.91 16.32 -17.17
C THR A 118 2.45 16.23 -17.18
N MET A 119 3.11 17.25 -17.75
CA MET A 119 4.58 17.33 -17.69
C MET A 119 5.09 17.30 -16.24
N LYS A 120 4.34 17.89 -15.31
CA LYS A 120 4.68 17.86 -13.87
C LYS A 120 4.65 16.43 -13.31
N SER A 121 3.67 15.62 -13.71
CA SER A 121 3.58 14.22 -13.29
C SER A 121 4.74 13.39 -13.81
N ILE A 122 5.14 13.59 -15.07
CA ILE A 122 6.28 12.90 -15.69
C ILE A 122 7.58 13.27 -14.97
N ILE A 123 7.81 14.56 -14.72
CA ILE A 123 9.00 15.05 -14.00
C ILE A 123 9.01 14.46 -12.58
N GLY A 124 7.88 14.46 -11.88
CA GLY A 124 7.74 13.88 -10.55
C GLY A 124 8.08 12.39 -10.54
N CYS A 125 7.62 11.62 -11.51
CA CYS A 125 7.94 10.19 -11.65
C CYS A 125 9.45 9.96 -11.86
N VAL A 126 10.07 10.74 -12.73
CA VAL A 126 11.52 10.65 -12.99
C VAL A 126 12.30 10.96 -11.70
N LEU A 127 11.91 12.00 -10.97
CA LEU A 127 12.55 12.37 -9.72
C LEU A 127 12.41 11.27 -8.64
N ILE A 128 11.23 10.66 -8.52
CA ILE A 128 11.01 9.53 -7.59
C ILE A 128 11.90 8.35 -7.98
N GLY A 129 11.95 8.00 -9.26
CA GLY A 129 12.78 6.90 -9.75
C GLY A 129 14.27 7.14 -9.49
N LEU A 130 14.77 8.31 -9.84
CA LEU A 130 16.18 8.69 -9.62
C LEU A 130 16.51 8.75 -8.13
N GLY A 131 15.64 9.35 -7.30
CA GLY A 131 15.81 9.42 -5.86
C GLY A 131 15.87 8.04 -5.23
N THR A 132 14.99 7.12 -5.65
CA THR A 132 15.01 5.72 -5.18
C THR A 132 16.32 5.03 -5.56
N LEU A 133 16.78 5.18 -6.79
CA LEU A 133 18.05 4.60 -7.22
C LEU A 133 19.21 5.10 -6.37
N MET A 134 19.29 6.40 -6.10
CA MET A 134 20.34 6.98 -5.26
C MET A 134 20.33 6.44 -3.82
N MET A 135 19.15 6.18 -3.26
CA MET A 135 19.03 5.63 -1.90
C MET A 135 19.44 4.16 -1.82
N VAL A 136 19.34 3.43 -2.91
CA VAL A 136 19.62 1.98 -2.95
C VAL A 136 21.08 1.69 -3.32
N LEU A 137 21.64 2.50 -4.21
CA LEU A 137 23.04 2.39 -4.64
C LEU A 137 23.99 2.93 -3.57
#